data_6e80cd1d875ddd0bca01920d0ddb834c
#
_entry.id   6e80cd1d875ddd0bca01920d0ddb834c
#
_cell.length_a   1.000
_cell.length_b   1.000
_cell.length_c   1.000
_cell.angle_alpha   90.00
_cell.angle_beta   90.00
_cell.angle_gamma   90.00
#
_symmetry.space_group_name_H-M   'P 1'
#
loop_
_entity.id
_entity.type
_entity.pdbx_description
1 polymer ?
#
loop_
_entity_poly.entity_id
_entity_poly.type
_entity_poly.pdbx_seq_one_letter_code
_entity_poly.pdbx_strand_id
1 'polypeptide(L)'
;MYIALYDENKNHITNINNCTYDLTQRVYDNDAFNAEGVSSEDINAGKIAVLNDDNGNYKYACLIDNIKPEGDKRTIKGLDFKSLWDTEILLDYTPENSFDGKLSAIFNKIKSLVFEDADNTVTKIPVVVNIPTDNTDTTEVYGSYQGTYQLVNAYKFLKCYLKYYEYNIETTYNVSTGEIIFTFVKCDTEISVNLSDFMHELTTTSSATNKTVATIKYDVETPETDEEGNIIYTDVQATDDDGNPLYNDDGSPQYVPKYKPRPSTIATRYYYRDKDNNIVQSDEKGEIDNRIYPVQTKWFEAEYLADAQFNAVYELANARYVDNIIIDNYVVIDPIDFSIYPLYTKVKLFYEGKLYKTLPISEKITSVKGSGQNTQIKLGFKKILLTEIIKN
;
A
#
# COMPACT_ATOMS: atom_id res chain seq x y z
N MET A 1 -13.74 -24.62 18.27
CA MET A 1 -12.62 -23.93 17.64
C MET A 1 -11.38 -24.02 18.50
N TYR A 2 -10.21 -24.12 17.89
CA TYR A 2 -8.94 -24.17 18.59
C TYR A 2 -7.87 -23.41 17.82
N ILE A 3 -6.81 -22.98 18.52
CA ILE A 3 -5.63 -22.36 17.95
C ILE A 3 -4.46 -23.34 18.14
N ALA A 4 -3.87 -23.77 17.04
CA ALA A 4 -2.63 -24.54 17.05
C ALA A 4 -1.43 -23.59 17.04
N LEU A 5 -0.49 -23.79 17.97
CA LEU A 5 0.72 -22.99 18.07
C LEU A 5 1.91 -23.75 17.49
N TYR A 6 2.73 -23.04 16.72
CA TYR A 6 3.94 -23.58 16.10
C TYR A 6 5.16 -22.72 16.44
N ASP A 7 6.32 -23.37 16.52
CA ASP A 7 7.61 -22.68 16.59
C ASP A 7 8.12 -22.26 15.18
N GLU A 8 9.25 -21.60 15.13
CA GLU A 8 9.93 -21.20 13.89
C GLU A 8 10.43 -22.39 13.05
N ASN A 9 10.52 -23.58 13.63
CA ASN A 9 10.94 -24.82 12.97
C ASN A 9 9.76 -25.70 12.54
N LYS A 10 8.53 -25.17 12.56
CA LYS A 10 7.27 -25.84 12.20
C LYS A 10 6.82 -26.93 13.19
N ASN A 11 7.46 -27.06 14.36
CA ASN A 11 7.01 -27.99 15.32
C ASN A 11 5.73 -27.51 15.98
N HIS A 12 4.71 -28.34 16.01
CA HIS A 12 3.52 -28.11 16.78
C HIS A 12 3.87 -28.09 18.27
N ILE A 13 3.54 -27.00 18.96
CA ILE A 13 3.80 -26.85 20.40
C ILE A 13 2.62 -27.42 21.20
N THR A 14 1.44 -26.80 20.98
CA THR A 14 0.21 -27.16 21.67
C THR A 14 -1.02 -26.57 21.00
N ASN A 15 -2.19 -26.98 21.49
CA ASN A 15 -3.47 -26.36 21.10
C ASN A 15 -4.04 -25.54 22.26
N ILE A 16 -4.58 -24.37 21.94
CA ILE A 16 -5.44 -23.63 22.83
C ILE A 16 -6.88 -23.90 22.38
N ASN A 17 -7.67 -24.46 23.27
CA ASN A 17 -9.00 -25.00 22.96
C ASN A 17 -10.11 -24.04 23.41
N ASN A 18 -11.32 -24.28 22.94
CA ASN A 18 -12.51 -23.48 23.28
C ASN A 18 -12.31 -21.99 23.05
N CYS A 19 -11.71 -21.66 21.91
CA CYS A 19 -11.35 -20.28 21.61
C CYS A 19 -12.55 -19.42 21.28
N THR A 20 -12.56 -18.25 21.88
CA THR A 20 -13.27 -17.06 21.38
C THR A 20 -12.28 -16.14 20.71
N TYR A 21 -12.70 -15.40 19.70
CA TYR A 21 -11.79 -14.49 19.00
C TYR A 21 -12.52 -13.31 18.36
N ASP A 22 -11.75 -12.25 18.18
CA ASP A 22 -12.07 -11.09 17.33
C ASP A 22 -11.00 -11.01 16.23
N LEU A 23 -11.43 -11.09 14.99
CA LEU A 23 -10.58 -10.97 13.79
C LEU A 23 -11.09 -9.82 12.92
N THR A 24 -10.24 -8.85 12.68
CA THR A 24 -10.51 -7.78 11.71
C THR A 24 -9.53 -7.91 10.56
N GLN A 25 -10.01 -8.37 9.42
CA GLN A 25 -9.22 -8.45 8.19
C GLN A 25 -9.37 -7.16 7.39
N ARG A 26 -8.26 -6.63 6.86
CA ARG A 26 -8.21 -5.34 6.18
C ARG A 26 -7.52 -5.41 4.84
N VAL A 27 -8.05 -4.65 3.90
CA VAL A 27 -7.34 -4.32 2.66
C VAL A 27 -6.29 -3.25 2.97
N TYR A 28 -5.08 -3.38 2.49
CA TYR A 28 -3.99 -2.40 2.61
C TYR A 28 -3.45 -2.10 4.01
N ASP A 29 -4.03 -2.67 5.05
CA ASP A 29 -3.56 -2.52 6.43
C ASP A 29 -3.41 -3.89 7.08
N ASN A 30 -2.67 -3.94 8.18
CA ASN A 30 -2.50 -5.16 8.94
C ASN A 30 -3.82 -5.59 9.57
N ASP A 31 -4.08 -6.89 9.52
CA ASP A 31 -5.21 -7.48 10.22
C ASP A 31 -5.00 -7.37 11.74
N ALA A 32 -6.08 -7.33 12.48
CA ALA A 32 -6.04 -7.39 13.94
C ALA A 32 -6.66 -8.70 14.40
N PHE A 33 -5.93 -9.46 15.20
CA PHE A 33 -6.37 -10.72 15.75
C PHE A 33 -6.16 -10.75 17.26
N ASN A 34 -7.24 -11.01 17.99
CA ASN A 34 -7.21 -11.28 19.42
C ASN A 34 -8.04 -12.52 19.69
N ALA A 35 -7.52 -13.43 20.51
CA ALA A 35 -8.23 -14.64 20.89
C ALA A 35 -7.98 -14.98 22.35
N GLU A 36 -8.96 -15.65 22.95
CA GLU A 36 -8.87 -16.22 24.30
C GLU A 36 -9.31 -17.67 24.25
N GLY A 37 -8.59 -18.53 24.95
CA GLY A 37 -8.94 -19.94 25.06
C GLY A 37 -8.24 -20.59 26.25
N VAL A 38 -8.36 -21.92 26.36
CA VAL A 38 -7.88 -22.68 27.49
C VAL A 38 -6.73 -23.60 27.05
N SER A 39 -5.62 -23.58 27.82
CA SER A 39 -4.54 -24.54 27.69
C SER A 39 -3.97 -24.86 29.05
N SER A 40 -3.73 -26.15 29.29
CA SER A 40 -3.09 -26.66 30.52
C SER A 40 -1.56 -26.52 30.50
N GLU A 41 -0.98 -26.19 29.36
CA GLU A 41 0.45 -26.10 29.20
C GLU A 41 0.97 -24.71 29.48
N ASP A 42 2.19 -24.61 30.01
CA ASP A 42 2.87 -23.35 30.19
C ASP A 42 3.46 -22.87 28.85
N ILE A 43 2.72 -22.04 28.13
CA ILE A 43 3.07 -21.59 26.80
C ILE A 43 3.79 -20.24 26.89
N ASN A 44 5.10 -20.29 26.85
CA ASN A 44 5.93 -19.11 26.80
C ASN A 44 6.56 -18.85 25.42
N ALA A 45 6.38 -19.76 24.46
CA ALA A 45 7.09 -19.72 23.18
C ALA A 45 6.21 -20.26 22.05
N GLY A 46 5.41 -19.42 21.48
CA GLY A 46 4.84 -19.65 20.14
C GLY A 46 5.32 -18.55 19.21
N LYS A 47 5.47 -18.85 17.93
CA LYS A 47 5.81 -17.89 16.89
C LYS A 47 4.65 -17.69 15.94
N ILE A 48 3.89 -18.74 15.65
CA ILE A 48 2.78 -18.76 14.72
C ILE A 48 1.55 -19.33 15.41
N ALA A 49 0.43 -18.63 15.29
CA ALA A 49 -0.89 -19.10 15.70
C ALA A 49 -1.71 -19.43 14.44
N VAL A 50 -2.30 -20.62 14.41
CA VAL A 50 -3.20 -21.07 13.35
C VAL A 50 -4.56 -21.36 13.95
N LEU A 51 -5.55 -20.54 13.58
CA LEU A 51 -6.94 -20.72 13.98
C LEU A 51 -7.62 -21.75 13.10
N ASN A 52 -8.23 -22.76 13.73
CA ASN A 52 -8.98 -23.81 13.06
C ASN A 52 -10.40 -23.89 13.63
N ASP A 53 -11.34 -24.36 12.81
CA ASP A 53 -12.67 -24.74 13.30
C ASP A 53 -12.62 -26.09 14.04
N ASP A 54 -13.77 -26.54 14.56
CA ASP A 54 -13.86 -27.80 15.29
C ASP A 54 -13.60 -29.05 14.41
N ASN A 55 -13.71 -28.89 13.10
CA ASN A 55 -13.39 -29.94 12.12
C ASN A 55 -11.92 -29.90 11.66
N GLY A 56 -11.12 -28.99 12.18
CA GLY A 56 -9.73 -28.82 11.79
C GLY A 56 -9.51 -28.01 10.51
N ASN A 57 -10.55 -27.36 9.98
CA ASN A 57 -10.39 -26.54 8.79
C ASN A 57 -9.73 -25.19 9.17
N TYR A 58 -8.71 -24.84 8.40
CA TYR A 58 -8.00 -23.56 8.50
C TYR A 58 -8.94 -22.36 8.35
N LYS A 59 -8.80 -21.38 9.21
CA LYS A 59 -9.55 -20.12 9.16
C LYS A 59 -8.65 -18.90 9.04
N TYR A 60 -7.56 -18.85 9.81
CA TYR A 60 -6.65 -17.73 9.83
C TYR A 60 -5.31 -18.13 10.44
N ALA A 61 -4.24 -17.44 10.11
CA ALA A 61 -2.96 -17.55 10.79
C ALA A 61 -2.27 -16.21 10.92
N CYS A 62 -1.44 -16.06 11.95
CA CYS A 62 -0.68 -14.84 12.21
C CYS A 62 0.61 -15.16 12.98
N LEU A 63 1.54 -14.20 12.99
CA LEU A 63 2.63 -14.18 13.97
C LEU A 63 2.05 -13.87 15.34
N ILE A 64 2.70 -14.39 16.38
CA ILE A 64 2.30 -14.10 17.76
C ILE A 64 3.06 -12.86 18.24
N ASP A 65 2.32 -11.80 18.53
CA ASP A 65 2.84 -10.58 19.16
C ASP A 65 2.99 -10.79 20.66
N ASN A 66 1.93 -11.33 21.30
CA ASN A 66 1.91 -11.56 22.74
C ASN A 66 1.01 -12.74 23.12
N ILE A 67 1.44 -13.51 24.13
CA ILE A 67 0.61 -14.51 24.82
C ILE A 67 0.59 -14.13 26.30
N LYS A 68 -0.60 -13.83 26.82
CA LYS A 68 -0.81 -13.50 28.24
C LYS A 68 -1.48 -14.67 28.95
N PRO A 69 -0.80 -15.34 29.91
CA PRO A 69 -1.40 -16.37 30.75
C PRO A 69 -2.24 -15.76 31.88
N GLU A 70 -3.38 -16.37 32.17
CA GLU A 70 -4.24 -16.01 33.31
C GLU A 70 -4.89 -17.32 33.84
N GLY A 71 -4.22 -17.96 34.76
CA GLY A 71 -4.56 -19.33 35.19
C GLY A 71 -4.41 -20.31 34.02
N ASP A 72 -5.47 -21.05 33.72
CA ASP A 72 -5.56 -21.95 32.56
C ASP A 72 -5.97 -21.27 31.27
N LYS A 73 -6.36 -19.97 31.34
CA LYS A 73 -6.68 -19.18 30.19
C LYS A 73 -5.43 -18.60 29.54
N ARG A 74 -5.48 -18.47 28.21
CA ARG A 74 -4.46 -17.83 27.39
C ARG A 74 -5.11 -16.82 26.47
N THR A 75 -4.63 -15.59 26.55
CA THR A 75 -5.00 -14.52 25.60
C THR A 75 -3.88 -14.34 24.60
N ILE A 76 -4.20 -14.46 23.31
CA ILE A 76 -3.25 -14.28 22.21
C ILE A 76 -3.56 -12.99 21.50
N LYS A 77 -2.54 -12.18 21.27
CA LYS A 77 -2.57 -11.08 20.32
C LYS A 77 -1.70 -11.46 19.13
N GLY A 78 -2.30 -11.43 17.93
CA GLY A 78 -1.64 -11.77 16.69
C GLY A 78 -1.19 -10.53 15.92
N LEU A 79 -0.08 -10.68 15.21
CA LEU A 79 0.44 -9.72 14.24
C LEU A 79 0.28 -10.33 12.84
N ASP A 80 -0.39 -9.62 11.96
CA ASP A 80 -0.60 -10.06 10.57
C ASP A 80 0.73 -10.29 9.84
N PHE A 81 0.79 -11.31 9.01
CA PHE A 81 1.95 -11.57 8.14
C PHE A 81 2.28 -10.40 7.22
N LYS A 82 1.29 -9.59 6.81
CA LYS A 82 1.53 -8.36 6.02
C LYS A 82 2.51 -7.39 6.69
N SER A 83 2.66 -7.46 8.01
CA SER A 83 3.67 -6.67 8.74
C SER A 83 5.10 -6.98 8.32
N LEU A 84 5.38 -8.13 7.71
CA LEU A 84 6.70 -8.48 7.19
C LEU A 84 7.13 -7.59 6.00
N TRP A 85 6.17 -6.94 5.33
CA TRP A 85 6.46 -5.95 4.30
C TRP A 85 6.82 -4.58 4.89
N ASP A 86 6.57 -4.35 6.19
CA ASP A 86 6.79 -3.08 6.86
C ASP A 86 8.26 -2.92 7.27
N THR A 87 9.13 -2.88 6.27
CA THR A 87 10.57 -2.73 6.39
C THR A 87 11.07 -1.60 5.50
N GLU A 88 12.22 -1.04 5.84
CA GLU A 88 12.88 -0.05 5.00
C GLU A 88 13.70 -0.74 3.91
N ILE A 89 13.56 -0.27 2.68
CA ILE A 89 14.33 -0.71 1.50
C ILE A 89 15.01 0.48 0.86
N LEU A 90 16.17 0.25 0.29
CA LEU A 90 16.88 1.24 -0.52
C LEU A 90 16.43 1.13 -1.97
N LEU A 91 15.79 2.16 -2.48
CA LEU A 91 15.51 2.28 -3.90
C LEU A 91 16.76 2.83 -4.59
N ASP A 92 17.38 2.01 -5.40
CA ASP A 92 18.48 2.40 -6.28
C ASP A 92 17.91 2.73 -7.66
N TYR A 93 17.98 3.99 -8.03
CA TYR A 93 17.48 4.51 -9.30
C TYR A 93 18.54 4.47 -10.41
N THR A 94 19.22 3.36 -10.56
CA THR A 94 20.02 3.13 -11.78
C THR A 94 19.10 2.76 -12.96
N PRO A 95 19.52 2.93 -14.20
CA PRO A 95 18.72 2.52 -15.36
C PRO A 95 18.30 1.05 -15.32
N GLU A 96 19.15 0.18 -14.77
CA GLU A 96 18.88 -1.26 -14.59
C GLU A 96 17.90 -1.51 -13.44
N ASN A 97 17.80 -0.57 -12.52
CA ASN A 97 17.02 -0.66 -11.30
C ASN A 97 15.83 0.31 -11.24
N SER A 98 15.39 0.87 -12.37
CA SER A 98 14.24 1.75 -12.42
C SER A 98 12.94 1.06 -11.97
N PHE A 99 12.00 1.84 -11.46
CA PHE A 99 10.66 1.39 -11.07
C PHE A 99 9.57 1.76 -12.08
N ASP A 100 9.95 2.06 -13.31
CA ASP A 100 9.10 2.46 -14.44
C ASP A 100 8.84 1.30 -15.43
N GLY A 101 8.77 0.11 -14.94
CA GLY A 101 8.58 -1.09 -15.75
C GLY A 101 7.13 -1.59 -15.78
N LYS A 102 7.00 -2.89 -16.04
CA LYS A 102 5.73 -3.60 -15.98
C LYS A 102 5.35 -3.91 -14.55
N LEU A 103 4.06 -3.89 -14.24
CA LEU A 103 3.55 -4.05 -12.87
C LEU A 103 4.07 -5.31 -12.17
N SER A 104 4.03 -6.47 -12.85
CA SER A 104 4.58 -7.70 -12.27
C SER A 104 6.09 -7.63 -12.00
N ALA A 105 6.86 -6.92 -12.83
CA ALA A 105 8.28 -6.70 -12.60
C ALA A 105 8.52 -5.82 -11.37
N ILE A 106 7.71 -4.76 -11.20
CA ILE A 106 7.76 -3.90 -10.01
C ILE A 106 7.47 -4.71 -8.74
N PHE A 107 6.40 -5.51 -8.73
CA PHE A 107 6.07 -6.36 -7.58
C PHE A 107 7.20 -7.36 -7.25
N ASN A 108 7.78 -8.00 -8.27
CA ASN A 108 8.92 -8.90 -8.07
C ASN A 108 10.15 -8.18 -7.52
N LYS A 109 10.42 -6.96 -7.99
CA LYS A 109 11.54 -6.16 -7.51
C LYS A 109 11.37 -5.77 -6.05
N ILE A 110 10.18 -5.28 -5.64
CA ILE A 110 9.91 -4.96 -4.24
C ILE A 110 10.01 -6.23 -3.37
N LYS A 111 9.46 -7.37 -3.85
CA LYS A 111 9.59 -8.66 -3.19
C LYS A 111 11.06 -9.02 -2.96
N SER A 112 11.91 -8.89 -3.99
CA SER A 112 13.33 -9.23 -3.90
C SER A 112 14.04 -8.36 -2.87
N LEU A 113 13.79 -7.04 -2.87
CA LEU A 113 14.38 -6.11 -1.89
C LEU A 113 13.94 -6.41 -0.44
N VAL A 114 12.74 -6.97 -0.24
CA VAL A 114 12.24 -7.27 1.11
C VAL A 114 12.69 -8.65 1.59
N PHE A 115 12.60 -9.69 0.76
CA PHE A 115 12.72 -11.09 1.21
C PHE A 115 13.95 -11.83 0.67
N GLU A 116 14.61 -11.33 -0.38
CA GLU A 116 15.71 -12.02 -1.05
C GLU A 116 17.04 -11.27 -0.90
N ASP A 117 17.02 -10.02 -0.47
CA ASP A 117 18.24 -9.26 -0.15
C ASP A 117 18.86 -9.82 1.13
N ALA A 118 20.12 -10.23 1.03
CA ALA A 118 20.86 -10.85 2.13
C ALA A 118 21.04 -9.91 3.33
N ASP A 119 21.07 -8.61 3.10
CA ASP A 119 21.22 -7.60 4.14
C ASP A 119 19.88 -7.26 4.83
N ASN A 120 18.75 -7.68 4.23
CA ASN A 120 17.41 -7.32 4.68
C ASN A 120 16.59 -8.54 5.12
N THR A 121 17.18 -9.40 5.96
CA THR A 121 16.49 -10.59 6.46
C THR A 121 15.37 -10.23 7.43
N VAL A 122 14.12 -10.19 6.94
CA VAL A 122 12.93 -9.82 7.74
C VAL A 122 12.35 -10.98 8.54
N THR A 123 12.58 -12.22 8.11
CA THR A 123 12.10 -13.42 8.83
C THR A 123 12.94 -14.65 8.50
N LYS A 124 13.02 -15.59 9.46
CA LYS A 124 13.58 -16.93 9.24
C LYS A 124 12.54 -17.95 8.74
N ILE A 125 11.26 -17.59 8.80
CA ILE A 125 10.17 -18.43 8.31
C ILE A 125 10.19 -18.34 6.79
N PRO A 126 10.16 -19.48 6.05
CA PRO A 126 10.12 -19.46 4.60
C PRO A 126 8.92 -18.67 4.07
N VAL A 127 9.18 -17.82 3.09
CA VAL A 127 8.17 -16.96 2.46
C VAL A 127 8.04 -17.31 0.98
N VAL A 128 6.81 -17.50 0.54
CA VAL A 128 6.46 -17.66 -0.88
C VAL A 128 5.59 -16.49 -1.29
N VAL A 129 5.93 -15.84 -2.40
CA VAL A 129 5.16 -14.71 -2.92
C VAL A 129 4.67 -15.04 -4.33
N ASN A 130 3.37 -15.20 -4.48
CA ASN A 130 2.71 -15.47 -5.74
C ASN A 130 2.29 -14.14 -6.39
N ILE A 131 2.99 -13.77 -7.47
CA ILE A 131 2.73 -12.56 -8.23
C ILE A 131 2.18 -12.96 -9.60
N PRO A 132 0.96 -12.53 -9.99
CA PRO A 132 0.41 -12.81 -11.30
C PRO A 132 1.19 -12.05 -12.38
N THR A 133 1.19 -12.59 -13.59
CA THR A 133 1.74 -11.88 -14.74
C THR A 133 0.83 -10.71 -15.11
N ASP A 134 1.32 -9.50 -14.93
CA ASP A 134 0.65 -8.26 -15.32
C ASP A 134 1.65 -7.37 -16.05
N ASN A 135 1.37 -7.11 -17.33
CA ASN A 135 2.23 -6.33 -18.22
C ASN A 135 1.82 -4.86 -18.32
N THR A 136 0.94 -4.39 -17.44
CA THR A 136 0.54 -2.98 -17.38
C THR A 136 1.77 -2.11 -17.12
N ASP A 137 1.90 -1.03 -17.89
CA ASP A 137 2.95 -0.03 -17.73
C ASP A 137 2.73 0.76 -16.43
N THR A 138 3.80 1.01 -15.70
CA THR A 138 3.75 1.68 -14.39
C THR A 138 4.32 3.11 -14.40
N THR A 139 4.73 3.62 -15.55
CA THR A 139 5.32 4.96 -15.70
C THR A 139 4.40 6.08 -15.18
N GLU A 140 3.09 5.86 -15.20
CA GLU A 140 2.12 6.83 -14.66
C GLU A 140 2.15 6.93 -13.12
N VAL A 141 2.63 5.90 -12.41
CA VAL A 141 2.71 5.88 -10.95
C VAL A 141 4.04 6.42 -10.47
N TYR A 142 5.10 5.95 -11.09
CA TYR A 142 6.45 6.39 -10.79
C TYR A 142 7.20 6.59 -12.11
N GLY A 143 7.71 7.77 -12.35
CA GLY A 143 8.38 8.12 -13.60
C GLY A 143 9.74 7.46 -13.77
N SER A 144 10.41 7.86 -14.83
CA SER A 144 11.70 7.32 -15.24
C SER A 144 12.83 7.58 -14.23
N TYR A 145 13.91 6.84 -14.36
CA TYR A 145 15.16 6.98 -13.61
C TYR A 145 15.60 8.43 -13.36
N GLN A 146 16.00 8.74 -12.15
CA GLN A 146 16.36 10.10 -11.72
C GLN A 146 17.79 10.21 -11.14
N GLY A 147 18.55 9.12 -11.06
CA GLY A 147 19.92 9.12 -10.60
C GLY A 147 20.16 9.26 -9.10
N THR A 148 19.17 8.92 -8.26
CA THR A 148 19.25 9.05 -6.80
C THR A 148 19.02 7.74 -6.07
N TYR A 149 19.47 7.70 -4.81
CA TYR A 149 19.12 6.65 -3.85
C TYR A 149 18.10 7.19 -2.87
N GLN A 150 17.07 6.40 -2.57
CA GLN A 150 16.06 6.79 -1.59
C GLN A 150 15.73 5.63 -0.66
N LEU A 151 15.74 5.90 0.63
CA LEU A 151 15.26 4.98 1.65
C LEU A 151 13.74 5.15 1.79
N VAL A 152 13.00 4.05 1.61
CA VAL A 152 11.54 4.06 1.72
C VAL A 152 11.04 2.86 2.51
N ASN A 153 9.90 3.01 3.14
CA ASN A 153 9.17 1.88 3.70
C ASN A 153 8.53 1.07 2.57
N ALA A 154 8.91 -0.23 2.46
CA ALA A 154 8.50 -1.10 1.36
C ALA A 154 6.98 -1.25 1.27
N TYR A 155 6.31 -1.46 2.42
CA TYR A 155 4.84 -1.63 2.41
C TYR A 155 4.12 -0.35 1.99
N LYS A 156 4.58 0.81 2.45
CA LYS A 156 4.02 2.11 2.05
C LYS A 156 4.21 2.34 0.55
N PHE A 157 5.38 2.02 0.01
CA PHE A 157 5.68 2.13 -1.41
C PHE A 157 4.81 1.17 -2.23
N LEU A 158 4.76 -0.09 -1.82
CA LEU A 158 3.93 -1.12 -2.45
C LEU A 158 2.44 -0.76 -2.46
N LYS A 159 1.90 -0.20 -1.37
CA LYS A 159 0.50 0.23 -1.26
C LYS A 159 0.07 1.22 -2.35
N CYS A 160 0.98 2.06 -2.85
CA CYS A 160 0.65 2.96 -3.97
C CYS A 160 0.25 2.16 -5.21
N TYR A 161 1.07 1.18 -5.59
CA TYR A 161 0.78 0.32 -6.73
C TYR A 161 -0.46 -0.54 -6.50
N LEU A 162 -0.61 -1.12 -5.32
CA LEU A 162 -1.79 -1.93 -4.98
C LEU A 162 -3.09 -1.11 -5.13
N LYS A 163 -3.11 0.11 -4.60
CA LYS A 163 -4.29 0.99 -4.66
C LYS A 163 -4.56 1.51 -6.06
N TYR A 164 -3.50 1.87 -6.80
CA TYR A 164 -3.64 2.40 -8.15
C TYR A 164 -4.14 1.35 -9.13
N TYR A 165 -3.55 0.14 -9.07
CA TYR A 165 -3.89 -0.97 -9.98
C TYR A 165 -4.95 -1.92 -9.44
N GLU A 166 -5.53 -1.62 -8.28
CA GLU A 166 -6.58 -2.41 -7.62
C GLU A 166 -6.19 -3.87 -7.36
N TYR A 167 -5.05 -4.05 -6.72
CA TYR A 167 -4.61 -5.34 -6.20
C TYR A 167 -4.77 -5.39 -4.68
N ASN A 168 -4.99 -6.60 -4.15
CA ASN A 168 -4.90 -6.92 -2.73
C ASN A 168 -3.82 -7.97 -2.49
N ILE A 169 -3.31 -8.06 -1.27
CA ILE A 169 -2.43 -9.15 -0.83
C ILE A 169 -3.22 -10.03 0.13
N GLU A 170 -3.47 -11.26 -0.30
CA GLU A 170 -4.00 -12.31 0.57
C GLU A 170 -2.86 -13.06 1.23
N THR A 171 -3.04 -13.43 2.49
CA THR A 171 -2.03 -14.12 3.28
C THR A 171 -2.55 -15.45 3.79
N THR A 172 -1.73 -16.49 3.66
CA THR A 172 -2.02 -17.81 4.21
C THR A 172 -0.77 -18.42 4.83
N TYR A 173 -0.95 -19.42 5.67
CA TYR A 173 0.15 -20.21 6.21
C TYR A 173 -0.05 -21.68 5.84
N ASN A 174 0.94 -22.25 5.18
CA ASN A 174 0.95 -23.68 4.87
C ASN A 174 1.57 -24.46 6.03
N VAL A 175 0.72 -25.06 6.84
CA VAL A 175 1.15 -25.86 8.01
C VAL A 175 2.09 -27.02 7.63
N SER A 176 1.88 -27.63 6.45
CA SER A 176 2.67 -28.77 6.01
C SER A 176 4.10 -28.40 5.63
N THR A 177 4.27 -27.28 4.93
CA THR A 177 5.59 -26.78 4.50
C THR A 177 6.18 -25.77 5.47
N GLY A 178 5.35 -25.17 6.34
CA GLY A 178 5.72 -24.10 7.26
C GLY A 178 6.03 -22.79 6.56
N GLU A 179 5.38 -22.53 5.45
CA GLU A 179 5.61 -21.34 4.62
C GLU A 179 4.52 -20.31 4.83
N ILE A 180 4.92 -19.04 4.92
CA ILE A 180 4.02 -17.93 4.79
C ILE A 180 3.84 -17.66 3.29
N ILE A 181 2.59 -17.63 2.83
CA ILE A 181 2.27 -17.43 1.42
C ILE A 181 1.54 -16.10 1.25
N PHE A 182 2.12 -15.21 0.47
CA PHE A 182 1.48 -13.99 0.00
C PHE A 182 1.01 -14.20 -1.45
N THR A 183 -0.23 -13.87 -1.72
CA THR A 183 -0.79 -13.94 -3.07
C THR A 183 -1.34 -12.58 -3.47
N PHE A 184 -0.81 -12.03 -4.56
CA PHE A 184 -1.31 -10.79 -5.15
C PHE A 184 -2.52 -11.11 -6.01
N VAL A 185 -3.67 -10.53 -5.65
CA VAL A 185 -4.95 -10.82 -6.30
C VAL A 185 -5.51 -9.55 -6.91
N LYS A 186 -5.84 -9.61 -8.21
CA LYS A 186 -6.56 -8.53 -8.89
C LYS A 186 -7.99 -8.45 -8.38
N CYS A 187 -8.46 -7.24 -8.11
CA CYS A 187 -9.74 -7.00 -7.46
C CYS A 187 -10.86 -6.76 -8.48
N ASP A 188 -11.23 -7.82 -9.22
CA ASP A 188 -12.20 -7.74 -10.32
C ASP A 188 -13.60 -8.26 -9.94
N THR A 189 -13.77 -8.82 -8.74
CA THR A 189 -15.05 -9.36 -8.29
C THR A 189 -16.03 -8.26 -7.96
N GLU A 190 -17.26 -8.36 -8.50
CA GLU A 190 -18.35 -7.42 -8.21
C GLU A 190 -19.60 -8.18 -7.77
N ILE A 191 -20.33 -7.60 -6.82
CA ILE A 191 -21.66 -8.05 -6.37
C ILE A 191 -22.63 -6.88 -6.28
N SER A 192 -23.92 -7.19 -6.32
CA SER A 192 -24.99 -6.19 -6.17
C SER A 192 -25.77 -6.45 -4.88
N VAL A 193 -26.03 -5.40 -4.13
CA VAL A 193 -26.70 -5.48 -2.82
C VAL A 193 -27.72 -4.36 -2.70
N ASN A 194 -28.90 -4.66 -2.21
CA ASN A 194 -29.92 -3.66 -1.91
C ASN A 194 -29.77 -3.22 -0.45
N LEU A 195 -29.55 -1.93 -0.22
CA LEU A 195 -29.34 -1.38 1.13
C LEU A 195 -30.53 -1.57 2.08
N SER A 196 -31.75 -1.67 1.50
CA SER A 196 -32.95 -1.92 2.33
C SER A 196 -32.98 -3.32 2.96
N ASP A 197 -32.14 -4.25 2.46
CA ASP A 197 -32.12 -5.63 2.95
C ASP A 197 -31.22 -5.80 4.18
N PHE A 198 -30.50 -4.75 4.60
CA PHE A 198 -29.53 -4.80 5.68
C PHE A 198 -29.73 -3.69 6.70
N MET A 199 -29.37 -3.96 7.95
CA MET A 199 -29.05 -2.89 8.90
C MET A 199 -27.69 -2.30 8.53
N HIS A 200 -27.64 -1.00 8.38
CA HIS A 200 -26.41 -0.30 8.02
C HIS A 200 -26.28 1.01 8.79
N GLU A 201 -25.05 1.34 9.08
CA GLU A 201 -24.66 2.66 9.56
C GLU A 201 -24.08 3.44 8.38
N LEU A 202 -24.74 4.52 7.99
CA LEU A 202 -24.33 5.31 6.85
C LEU A 202 -23.59 6.55 7.33
N THR A 203 -22.27 6.54 7.24
CA THR A 203 -21.47 7.74 7.37
C THR A 203 -20.84 8.07 6.03
N THR A 204 -21.39 9.02 5.32
CA THR A 204 -20.80 9.48 4.05
C THR A 204 -19.69 10.47 4.31
N THR A 205 -18.47 10.11 3.91
CA THR A 205 -17.34 11.03 3.89
C THR A 205 -17.05 11.40 2.44
N SER A 206 -17.34 12.64 2.04
CA SER A 206 -16.94 13.08 0.71
C SER A 206 -15.44 13.31 0.66
N SER A 207 -14.74 12.69 -0.30
CA SER A 207 -13.36 13.03 -0.59
C SER A 207 -13.31 14.38 -1.30
N ALA A 208 -12.70 15.38 -0.65
CA ALA A 208 -12.54 16.71 -1.23
C ALA A 208 -11.41 16.76 -2.29
N THR A 209 -10.53 15.75 -2.34
CA THR A 209 -9.38 15.75 -3.25
C THR A 209 -9.70 14.98 -4.51
N ASN A 210 -10.00 15.70 -5.59
CA ASN A 210 -10.23 15.10 -6.91
C ASN A 210 -9.11 15.41 -7.91
N LYS A 211 -8.23 16.36 -7.59
CA LYS A 211 -7.09 16.76 -8.41
C LYS A 211 -5.84 16.88 -7.58
N THR A 212 -4.74 16.45 -8.17
CA THR A 212 -3.40 16.71 -7.64
C THR A 212 -2.51 17.23 -8.74
N VAL A 213 -1.51 18.00 -8.38
CA VAL A 213 -0.54 18.57 -9.29
C VAL A 213 0.84 18.20 -8.80
N ALA A 214 1.58 17.46 -9.61
CA ALA A 214 3.00 17.22 -9.39
C ALA A 214 3.79 18.31 -10.11
N THR A 215 4.69 18.95 -9.40
CA THR A 215 5.55 19.99 -9.96
C THR A 215 6.97 19.86 -9.45
N ILE A 216 7.93 20.19 -10.29
CA ILE A 216 9.31 20.31 -9.90
C ILE A 216 9.88 21.65 -10.37
N LYS A 217 10.85 22.12 -9.63
CA LYS A 217 11.69 23.24 -10.07
C LYS A 217 13.01 22.63 -10.54
N TYR A 218 13.26 22.73 -11.83
CA TYR A 218 14.58 22.43 -12.35
C TYR A 218 15.49 23.63 -12.14
N ASP A 219 16.55 23.41 -11.44
CA ASP A 219 17.72 24.24 -11.51
C ASP A 219 18.58 23.74 -12.67
N VAL A 220 18.19 24.01 -13.88
CA VAL A 220 19.05 23.77 -15.03
C VAL A 220 20.10 24.87 -15.06
N GLU A 221 21.33 24.53 -14.73
CA GLU A 221 22.49 25.37 -14.97
C GLU A 221 22.69 25.53 -16.48
N THR A 222 22.11 26.58 -17.03
CA THR A 222 22.30 26.90 -18.45
C THR A 222 23.44 27.91 -18.57
N PRO A 223 24.53 27.59 -19.29
CA PRO A 223 25.59 28.56 -19.51
C PRO A 223 25.07 29.85 -20.18
N GLU A 224 25.57 30.99 -19.75
CA GLU A 224 25.37 32.24 -20.48
C GLU A 224 26.05 32.17 -21.84
N THR A 225 25.40 32.67 -22.88
CA THR A 225 25.96 32.76 -24.20
C THR A 225 25.98 34.24 -24.66
N ASP A 226 26.99 34.59 -25.48
CA ASP A 226 27.04 35.86 -26.18
C ASP A 226 26.03 35.91 -27.33
N GLU A 227 25.99 37.04 -28.05
CA GLU A 227 25.07 37.26 -29.18
C GLU A 227 25.33 36.29 -30.35
N GLU A 228 26.56 35.71 -30.43
CA GLU A 228 26.96 34.72 -31.44
C GLU A 228 26.70 33.27 -31.00
N GLY A 229 26.24 33.06 -29.74
CA GLY A 229 25.91 31.75 -29.18
C GLY A 229 27.11 31.02 -28.52
N ASN A 230 28.25 31.70 -28.31
CA ASN A 230 29.40 31.10 -27.62
C ASN A 230 29.22 31.20 -26.11
N ILE A 231 29.66 30.17 -25.37
CA ILE A 231 29.60 30.12 -23.90
C ILE A 231 30.52 31.22 -23.32
N ILE A 232 29.95 32.00 -22.42
CA ILE A 232 30.71 32.99 -21.63
C ILE A 232 31.28 32.26 -20.40
N TYR A 233 32.59 32.46 -20.16
CA TYR A 233 33.26 31.83 -19.01
C TYR A 233 33.55 32.89 -17.93
N THR A 234 33.65 32.40 -16.67
CA THR A 234 34.12 33.19 -15.53
C THR A 234 35.63 33.28 -15.52
N ASP A 235 36.18 34.16 -14.68
CA ASP A 235 37.65 34.23 -14.46
C ASP A 235 38.15 33.13 -13.51
N VAL A 236 37.30 32.17 -13.12
CA VAL A 236 37.65 31.08 -12.20
C VAL A 236 38.06 29.86 -13.00
N GLN A 237 39.29 29.39 -12.76
CA GLN A 237 39.78 28.16 -13.37
C GLN A 237 39.03 26.94 -12.85
N ALA A 238 38.60 26.05 -13.74
CA ALA A 238 37.96 24.81 -13.37
C ALA A 238 38.91 23.88 -12.66
N THR A 239 38.42 23.10 -11.70
CA THR A 239 39.18 22.09 -10.97
C THR A 239 38.48 20.72 -11.07
N ASP A 240 39.28 19.64 -10.94
CA ASP A 240 38.72 18.30 -10.74
C ASP A 240 38.14 18.12 -9.30
N ASP A 241 37.64 16.94 -9.00
CA ASP A 241 37.06 16.61 -7.70
C ASP A 241 38.08 16.65 -6.54
N ASP A 242 39.38 16.55 -6.86
CA ASP A 242 40.48 16.65 -5.92
C ASP A 242 41.01 18.10 -5.77
N GLY A 243 40.44 19.06 -6.50
CA GLY A 243 40.78 20.48 -6.45
C GLY A 243 41.98 20.84 -7.37
N ASN A 244 42.44 19.97 -8.27
CA ASN A 244 43.52 20.26 -9.21
C ASN A 244 42.98 21.07 -10.40
N PRO A 245 43.75 22.07 -10.88
CA PRO A 245 43.36 22.86 -12.05
C PRO A 245 43.21 22.03 -13.31
N LEU A 246 42.12 22.23 -14.03
CA LEU A 246 41.87 21.61 -15.33
C LEU A 246 42.45 22.45 -16.50
N TYR A 247 42.90 21.77 -17.53
CA TYR A 247 43.47 22.37 -18.74
C TYR A 247 42.81 21.75 -19.98
N ASN A 248 42.71 22.55 -21.05
CA ASN A 248 42.27 22.09 -22.35
C ASN A 248 43.40 21.29 -23.04
N ASP A 249 43.08 20.59 -24.12
CA ASP A 249 44.05 19.76 -24.87
C ASP A 249 45.24 20.58 -25.43
N ASP A 250 45.09 21.88 -25.61
CA ASP A 250 46.13 22.80 -26.06
C ASP A 250 47.02 23.34 -24.91
N GLY A 251 46.75 22.91 -23.67
CA GLY A 251 47.44 23.34 -22.47
C GLY A 251 46.99 24.69 -21.90
N SER A 252 45.96 25.32 -22.45
CA SER A 252 45.35 26.53 -21.88
C SER A 252 44.49 26.19 -20.67
N PRO A 253 44.39 27.10 -19.68
CA PRO A 253 43.51 26.88 -18.52
C PRO A 253 42.04 26.73 -18.95
N GLN A 254 41.36 25.71 -18.38
CA GLN A 254 39.94 25.58 -18.54
C GLN A 254 39.21 26.44 -17.49
N TYR A 255 38.22 27.24 -17.90
CA TYR A 255 37.49 28.11 -17.02
C TYR A 255 36.08 27.59 -16.79
N VAL A 256 35.48 27.94 -15.62
CA VAL A 256 34.13 27.59 -15.29
C VAL A 256 33.17 28.41 -16.15
N PRO A 257 32.17 27.78 -16.81
CA PRO A 257 31.16 28.53 -17.54
C PRO A 257 30.38 29.47 -16.59
N LYS A 258 30.08 30.66 -17.08
CA LYS A 258 29.18 31.56 -16.38
C LYS A 258 27.76 31.09 -16.60
N TYR A 259 27.03 30.81 -15.52
CA TYR A 259 25.66 30.35 -15.60
C TYR A 259 24.69 31.50 -15.41
N LYS A 260 23.61 31.50 -16.20
CA LYS A 260 22.48 32.40 -15.97
C LYS A 260 21.95 32.17 -14.57
N PRO A 261 21.51 33.24 -13.84
CA PRO A 261 20.72 33.05 -12.64
C PRO A 261 19.52 32.16 -12.99
N ARG A 262 19.44 31.04 -12.34
CA ARG A 262 18.54 29.92 -12.61
C ARG A 262 17.14 30.35 -12.96
N PRO A 263 16.66 30.22 -14.22
CA PRO A 263 15.22 30.21 -14.44
C PRO A 263 14.74 28.86 -13.90
N SER A 264 13.94 28.86 -12.83
CA SER A 264 13.27 27.65 -12.39
C SER A 264 12.33 27.20 -13.51
N THR A 265 12.74 26.21 -14.27
CA THR A 265 11.84 25.54 -15.21
C THR A 265 10.92 24.68 -14.40
N ILE A 266 9.62 25.02 -14.37
CA ILE A 266 8.61 24.21 -13.68
C ILE A 266 8.09 23.21 -14.69
N ALA A 267 8.42 21.92 -14.48
CA ALA A 267 7.70 20.84 -15.14
C ALA A 267 6.49 20.50 -14.27
N THR A 268 5.32 20.41 -14.89
CA THR A 268 4.05 20.18 -14.18
C THR A 268 3.31 19.03 -14.83
N ARG A 269 2.70 18.17 -14.00
CA ARG A 269 1.78 17.12 -14.42
C ARG A 269 0.51 17.21 -13.60
N TYR A 270 -0.63 17.06 -14.25
CA TYR A 270 -1.95 17.12 -13.63
C TYR A 270 -2.54 15.74 -13.53
N TYR A 271 -3.11 15.40 -12.38
CA TYR A 271 -3.80 14.15 -12.13
C TYR A 271 -5.19 14.42 -11.59
N TYR A 272 -6.18 13.65 -12.04
CA TYR A 272 -7.56 13.76 -11.56
C TYR A 272 -8.25 12.40 -11.61
N ARG A 273 -9.33 12.27 -10.88
CA ARG A 273 -10.22 11.12 -11.00
C ARG A 273 -11.34 11.43 -11.98
N ASP A 274 -11.55 10.54 -12.94
CA ASP A 274 -12.67 10.62 -13.88
C ASP A 274 -14.01 10.21 -13.20
N LYS A 275 -15.10 10.20 -13.98
CA LYS A 275 -16.43 9.80 -13.52
C LYS A 275 -16.50 8.33 -13.06
N ASP A 276 -15.65 7.48 -13.58
CA ASP A 276 -15.57 6.05 -13.28
C ASP A 276 -14.57 5.77 -12.15
N ASN A 277 -14.03 6.85 -11.55
CA ASN A 277 -13.07 6.83 -10.44
C ASN A 277 -11.66 6.34 -10.81
N ASN A 278 -11.32 6.33 -12.12
CA ASN A 278 -9.96 6.08 -12.58
C ASN A 278 -9.09 7.31 -12.39
N ILE A 279 -7.81 7.11 -12.11
CA ILE A 279 -6.83 8.17 -12.05
C ILE A 279 -6.30 8.41 -13.45
N VAL A 280 -6.40 9.63 -13.93
CA VAL A 280 -6.00 10.04 -15.28
C VAL A 280 -4.94 11.12 -15.19
N GLN A 281 -3.87 10.97 -15.96
CA GLN A 281 -2.85 12.00 -16.17
C GLN A 281 -3.24 12.92 -17.31
N SER A 282 -2.93 14.22 -17.19
CA SER A 282 -3.08 15.21 -18.23
C SER A 282 -1.93 16.20 -18.19
N ASP A 283 -1.46 16.64 -19.32
CA ASP A 283 -0.50 17.76 -19.45
C ASP A 283 -1.18 19.13 -19.30
N GLU A 284 -2.49 19.16 -19.43
CA GLU A 284 -3.29 20.35 -19.28
C GLU A 284 -4.09 20.34 -17.98
N LYS A 285 -4.35 21.52 -17.44
CA LYS A 285 -5.23 21.69 -16.28
C LYS A 285 -6.67 21.38 -16.72
N GLY A 286 -7.04 20.12 -16.72
CA GLY A 286 -8.36 19.63 -17.15
C GLY A 286 -9.52 20.39 -16.50
N GLU A 287 -10.64 20.48 -17.18
CA GLU A 287 -11.85 21.11 -16.68
C GLU A 287 -12.32 20.42 -15.39
N ILE A 288 -12.78 21.22 -14.44
CA ILE A 288 -13.47 20.74 -13.25
C ILE A 288 -14.86 20.38 -13.69
N ASP A 289 -15.21 19.09 -13.63
CA ASP A 289 -16.58 18.63 -13.79
C ASP A 289 -17.52 19.45 -12.89
N ASN A 290 -18.70 19.79 -13.39
CA ASN A 290 -19.68 20.71 -12.77
C ASN A 290 -20.15 20.24 -11.37
N ARG A 291 -19.27 20.25 -10.39
CA ARG A 291 -19.58 19.89 -9.01
C ARG A 291 -19.97 21.13 -8.21
N ILE A 292 -21.05 21.02 -7.47
CA ILE A 292 -21.56 22.05 -6.55
C ILE A 292 -20.55 22.34 -5.42
N TYR A 293 -19.67 21.39 -5.10
CA TYR A 293 -18.69 21.55 -4.03
C TYR A 293 -17.29 21.88 -4.59
N PRO A 294 -16.55 22.79 -3.93
CA PRO A 294 -15.22 23.13 -4.36
C PRO A 294 -14.28 21.92 -4.32
N VAL A 295 -13.63 21.64 -5.44
CA VAL A 295 -12.61 20.60 -5.54
C VAL A 295 -11.30 21.20 -5.05
N GLN A 296 -10.74 20.64 -3.98
CA GLN A 296 -9.42 21.01 -3.53
C GLN A 296 -8.37 20.43 -4.47
N THR A 297 -7.52 21.31 -4.99
CA THR A 297 -6.31 20.90 -5.71
C THR A 297 -5.17 20.85 -4.72
N LYS A 298 -4.51 19.69 -4.62
CA LYS A 298 -3.29 19.56 -3.84
C LYS A 298 -2.07 19.61 -4.74
N TRP A 299 -1.05 20.32 -4.30
CA TRP A 299 0.22 20.46 -4.99
C TRP A 299 1.28 19.63 -4.28
N PHE A 300 2.04 18.90 -5.08
CA PHE A 300 3.19 18.13 -4.62
C PHE A 300 4.43 18.63 -5.37
N GLU A 301 5.38 19.14 -4.62
CA GLU A 301 6.64 19.64 -5.14
C GLU A 301 7.77 18.76 -4.60
N ALA A 302 8.68 18.34 -5.47
CA ALA A 302 9.87 17.61 -5.10
C ALA A 302 11.04 18.02 -6.00
N GLU A 303 12.24 17.60 -5.63
CA GLU A 303 13.44 17.83 -6.43
C GLU A 303 13.34 17.10 -7.78
N TYR A 304 12.75 15.90 -7.76
CA TYR A 304 12.53 15.07 -8.95
C TYR A 304 11.04 14.94 -9.26
N LEU A 305 10.70 15.01 -10.56
CA LEU A 305 9.30 14.92 -11.00
C LEU A 305 8.67 13.58 -10.60
N ALA A 306 9.43 12.48 -10.67
CA ALA A 306 8.93 11.17 -10.31
C ALA A 306 8.43 11.09 -8.86
N ASP A 307 9.13 11.73 -7.91
CA ASP A 307 8.73 11.76 -6.50
C ASP A 307 7.47 12.60 -6.29
N ALA A 308 7.39 13.75 -6.94
CA ALA A 308 6.20 14.59 -6.90
C ALA A 308 5.00 13.87 -7.54
N GLN A 309 5.20 13.19 -8.66
CA GLN A 309 4.22 12.38 -9.36
C GLN A 309 3.72 11.24 -8.48
N PHE A 310 4.62 10.46 -7.88
CA PHE A 310 4.26 9.37 -6.98
C PHE A 310 3.37 9.85 -5.83
N ASN A 311 3.74 10.95 -5.18
CA ASN A 311 2.96 11.53 -4.09
C ASN A 311 1.58 12.02 -4.54
N ALA A 312 1.50 12.63 -5.73
CA ALA A 312 0.25 13.09 -6.31
C ALA A 312 -0.71 11.92 -6.63
N VAL A 313 -0.19 10.88 -7.26
CA VAL A 313 -0.94 9.67 -7.60
C VAL A 313 -1.35 8.92 -6.33
N TYR A 314 -0.45 8.81 -5.34
CA TYR A 314 -0.75 8.17 -4.05
C TYR A 314 -1.88 8.87 -3.31
N GLU A 315 -1.90 10.21 -3.30
CA GLU A 315 -3.00 10.98 -2.69
C GLU A 315 -4.35 10.67 -3.37
N LEU A 316 -4.39 10.63 -4.70
CA LEU A 316 -5.62 10.29 -5.42
C LEU A 316 -6.04 8.84 -5.22
N ALA A 317 -5.10 7.92 -5.19
CA ALA A 317 -5.36 6.50 -4.93
C ALA A 317 -5.92 6.29 -3.51
N ASN A 318 -5.40 7.02 -2.52
CA ASN A 318 -5.94 7.02 -1.15
C ASN A 318 -7.33 7.66 -1.07
N ALA A 319 -7.62 8.61 -1.95
CA ALA A 319 -8.92 9.29 -1.99
C ALA A 319 -9.99 8.51 -2.77
N ARG A 320 -9.63 7.39 -3.42
CA ARG A 320 -10.58 6.49 -4.04
C ARG A 320 -11.46 5.84 -2.98
N TYR A 321 -12.74 5.68 -3.31
CA TYR A 321 -13.68 4.93 -2.47
C TYR A 321 -13.69 5.35 -0.99
N VAL A 322 -13.36 6.62 -0.71
CA VAL A 322 -13.42 7.13 0.66
C VAL A 322 -14.88 7.24 1.08
N ASP A 323 -15.31 6.25 1.84
CA ASP A 323 -16.61 6.15 2.48
C ASP A 323 -16.51 5.22 3.70
N ASN A 324 -17.53 5.22 4.54
CA ASN A 324 -17.61 4.31 5.66
C ASN A 324 -19.05 3.84 5.82
N ILE A 325 -19.41 2.81 5.06
CA ILE A 325 -20.70 2.14 5.22
C ILE A 325 -20.45 0.83 5.95
N ILE A 326 -21.11 0.67 7.11
CA ILE A 326 -21.04 -0.54 7.90
C ILE A 326 -22.31 -1.33 7.65
N ILE A 327 -22.16 -2.56 7.19
CA ILE A 327 -23.25 -3.51 7.05
C ILE A 327 -23.08 -4.57 8.13
N ASP A 328 -24.10 -4.66 8.99
CA ASP A 328 -24.18 -5.69 10.01
C ASP A 328 -25.05 -6.84 9.50
N ASN A 329 -24.50 -8.04 9.51
CA ASN A 329 -25.14 -9.22 8.94
C ASN A 329 -26.20 -9.86 9.87
N TYR A 330 -26.55 -9.22 10.98
CA TYR A 330 -27.46 -9.79 11.98
C TYR A 330 -28.93 -9.79 11.64
N VAL A 331 -29.38 -8.87 10.82
CA VAL A 331 -30.81 -8.73 10.52
C VAL A 331 -31.03 -8.85 9.04
N VAL A 332 -31.40 -10.04 8.63
CA VAL A 332 -31.47 -10.33 7.21
C VAL A 332 -32.72 -11.10 6.88
N ILE A 333 -33.45 -10.57 5.91
CA ILE A 333 -34.57 -11.27 5.28
C ILE A 333 -34.06 -12.31 4.30
N ASP A 334 -32.90 -12.06 3.67
CA ASP A 334 -32.21 -13.00 2.76
C ASP A 334 -30.69 -12.75 2.86
N PRO A 335 -29.97 -13.49 3.72
CA PRO A 335 -28.58 -13.18 4.05
C PRO A 335 -27.65 -13.46 2.89
N ILE A 336 -27.00 -12.41 2.40
CA ILE A 336 -25.77 -12.59 1.63
C ILE A 336 -24.68 -12.97 2.62
N ASP A 337 -24.13 -14.15 2.46
CA ASP A 337 -22.94 -14.55 3.22
C ASP A 337 -21.71 -13.81 2.69
N PHE A 338 -21.42 -12.67 3.31
CA PHE A 338 -20.24 -11.89 2.95
C PHE A 338 -18.90 -12.59 3.26
N SER A 339 -18.94 -13.69 4.04
CA SER A 339 -17.71 -14.44 4.36
C SER A 339 -17.10 -15.10 3.13
N ILE A 340 -17.92 -15.45 2.14
CA ILE A 340 -17.46 -16.11 0.90
C ILE A 340 -16.77 -15.16 -0.10
N TYR A 341 -17.02 -13.86 0.01
CA TYR A 341 -16.42 -12.90 -0.93
C TYR A 341 -15.06 -12.45 -0.41
N PRO A 342 -14.03 -12.34 -1.27
CA PRO A 342 -12.72 -11.83 -0.86
C PRO A 342 -12.80 -10.35 -0.44
N LEU A 343 -11.82 -9.90 0.34
CA LEU A 343 -11.59 -8.47 0.55
C LEU A 343 -11.41 -7.77 -0.80
N TYR A 344 -11.80 -6.49 -0.84
CA TYR A 344 -11.84 -5.66 -2.05
C TYR A 344 -12.92 -6.05 -3.08
N THR A 345 -13.76 -7.03 -2.84
CA THR A 345 -14.94 -7.25 -3.71
C THR A 345 -15.72 -5.94 -3.83
N LYS A 346 -15.98 -5.49 -5.05
CA LYS A 346 -16.73 -4.26 -5.32
C LYS A 346 -18.22 -4.53 -5.12
N VAL A 347 -18.83 -3.80 -4.22
CA VAL A 347 -20.25 -3.90 -3.90
C VAL A 347 -21.00 -2.76 -4.56
N LYS A 348 -21.86 -3.07 -5.51
CA LYS A 348 -22.83 -2.13 -6.09
C LYS A 348 -24.02 -2.02 -5.15
N LEU A 349 -24.13 -0.90 -4.48
CA LEU A 349 -25.19 -0.60 -3.54
C LEU A 349 -26.39 0.01 -4.25
N PHE A 350 -27.53 -0.63 -4.15
CA PHE A 350 -28.79 -0.12 -4.67
C PHE A 350 -29.68 0.37 -3.53
N TYR A 351 -30.36 1.49 -3.76
CA TYR A 351 -31.40 2.00 -2.89
C TYR A 351 -32.63 2.37 -3.74
N GLU A 352 -33.80 1.84 -3.40
CA GLU A 352 -35.02 2.01 -4.19
C GLU A 352 -34.86 1.71 -5.70
N GLY A 353 -34.10 0.67 -6.00
CA GLY A 353 -33.83 0.23 -7.37
C GLY A 353 -32.84 1.08 -8.18
N LYS A 354 -32.25 2.11 -7.57
CA LYS A 354 -31.24 2.97 -8.18
C LYS A 354 -29.87 2.65 -7.62
N LEU A 355 -28.85 2.63 -8.49
CA LEU A 355 -27.46 2.51 -8.05
C LEU A 355 -27.10 3.75 -7.24
N TYR A 356 -26.81 3.54 -5.96
CA TYR A 356 -26.39 4.59 -5.04
C TYR A 356 -24.88 4.82 -5.11
N LYS A 357 -24.07 3.76 -4.89
CA LYS A 357 -22.60 3.78 -4.94
C LYS A 357 -22.04 2.40 -5.28
N THR A 358 -20.80 2.38 -5.74
CA THR A 358 -19.96 1.18 -5.82
C THR A 358 -18.78 1.34 -4.89
N LEU A 359 -18.65 0.46 -3.89
CA LEU A 359 -17.60 0.52 -2.88
C LEU A 359 -16.97 -0.85 -2.67
N PRO A 360 -15.65 -0.96 -2.46
CA PRO A 360 -15.02 -2.21 -2.11
C PRO A 360 -15.27 -2.61 -0.66
N ILE A 361 -15.31 -3.92 -0.39
CA ILE A 361 -15.23 -4.45 0.98
C ILE A 361 -13.84 -4.12 1.51
N SER A 362 -13.74 -3.16 2.42
CA SER A 362 -12.46 -2.70 2.99
C SER A 362 -12.05 -3.45 4.24
N GLU A 363 -13.03 -3.88 5.05
CA GLU A 363 -12.79 -4.65 6.27
C GLU A 363 -13.87 -5.73 6.43
N LYS A 364 -13.43 -6.88 6.98
CA LYS A 364 -14.30 -7.92 7.52
C LYS A 364 -14.00 -8.09 9.00
N ILE A 365 -15.00 -7.93 9.84
CA ILE A 365 -14.86 -8.09 11.28
C ILE A 365 -15.66 -9.35 11.67
N THR A 366 -14.96 -10.33 12.20
CA THR A 366 -15.56 -11.57 12.68
C THR A 366 -15.31 -11.70 14.18
N SER A 367 -16.37 -11.78 14.96
CA SER A 367 -16.32 -12.03 16.39
C SER A 367 -17.00 -13.35 16.70
N VAL A 368 -16.31 -14.23 17.41
CA VAL A 368 -16.86 -15.49 17.89
C VAL A 368 -16.85 -15.52 19.41
N LYS A 369 -18.05 -15.58 20.01
CA LYS A 369 -18.23 -15.64 21.47
C LYS A 369 -19.17 -16.79 21.81
N GLY A 370 -18.64 -17.84 22.46
CA GLY A 370 -19.40 -19.06 22.74
C GLY A 370 -19.84 -19.75 21.45
N SER A 371 -21.14 -19.99 21.29
CA SER A 371 -21.71 -20.58 20.07
C SER A 371 -22.15 -19.55 19.03
N GLY A 372 -22.01 -18.25 19.33
CA GLY A 372 -22.43 -17.17 18.44
C GLY A 372 -21.27 -16.66 17.60
N GLN A 373 -21.51 -16.50 16.29
CA GLN A 373 -20.61 -15.79 15.37
C GLN A 373 -21.32 -14.55 14.86
N ASN A 374 -20.60 -13.43 14.93
CA ASN A 374 -21.01 -12.19 14.31
C ASN A 374 -20.03 -11.84 13.20
N THR A 375 -20.56 -11.45 12.05
CA THR A 375 -19.78 -10.91 10.94
C THR A 375 -20.31 -9.55 10.55
N GLN A 376 -19.41 -8.58 10.51
CA GLN A 376 -19.68 -7.22 10.07
C GLN A 376 -18.74 -6.87 8.94
N ILE A 377 -19.22 -6.19 7.93
CA ILE A 377 -18.37 -5.68 6.84
C ILE A 377 -18.38 -4.15 6.81
N LYS A 378 -17.27 -3.59 6.40
CA LYS A 378 -17.17 -2.17 6.06
C LYS A 378 -16.90 -2.02 4.57
N LEU A 379 -17.63 -1.10 3.97
CA LEU A 379 -17.52 -0.72 2.58
C LEU A 379 -16.87 0.66 2.47
N GLY A 380 -15.93 0.78 1.54
CA GLY A 380 -15.15 2.00 1.35
C GLY A 380 -13.99 2.13 2.35
N PHE A 381 -13.10 3.06 2.09
CA PHE A 381 -11.91 3.30 2.93
C PHE A 381 -12.12 4.51 3.83
N LYS A 382 -11.71 4.39 5.08
CA LYS A 382 -11.68 5.52 6.00
C LYS A 382 -10.67 6.55 5.49
N LYS A 383 -11.04 7.84 5.49
CA LYS A 383 -10.13 8.92 5.18
C LYS A 383 -9.05 8.97 6.27
N ILE A 384 -7.80 8.73 5.90
CA ILE A 384 -6.66 8.93 6.78
C ILE A 384 -6.44 10.45 6.89
N LEU A 385 -6.55 10.98 8.09
CA LEU A 385 -6.25 12.40 8.32
C LEU A 385 -4.73 12.62 8.26
N LEU A 386 -4.30 13.73 7.67
CA LEU A 386 -2.88 14.09 7.53
C LEU A 386 -2.15 14.08 8.89
N THR A 387 -2.87 14.35 9.98
CA THR A 387 -2.36 14.31 11.36
C THR A 387 -1.99 12.90 11.84
N GLU A 388 -2.48 11.85 11.20
CA GLU A 388 -2.10 10.46 11.51
C GLU A 388 -0.82 10.05 10.77
N ILE A 389 -0.48 10.74 9.66
CA ILE A 389 0.73 10.50 8.87
C ILE A 389 1.96 11.18 9.51
N ILE A 390 1.74 12.27 10.25
CA ILE A 390 2.82 13.10 10.83
C ILE A 390 3.27 12.58 12.21
N LYS A 391 2.62 11.57 12.76
CA LYS A 391 2.91 11.01 14.08
C LYS A 391 3.88 9.80 14.08
N ASN A 392 4.47 9.48 12.95
CA ASN A 392 5.50 8.44 12.85
C ASN A 392 6.78 8.99 12.27
#